data_b883a38d50c9d22ec72ca41d07b1fa58
#
_entry.id   b883a38d50c9d22ec72ca41d07b1fa58
#
_cell.length_a   1.000
_cell.length_b   1.000
_cell.length_c   1.000
_cell.angle_alpha   90.00
_cell.angle_beta   90.00
_cell.angle_gamma   90.00
#
_symmetry.space_group_name_H-M   'P 1'
#
loop_
_entity.id
_entity.type
_entity.pdbx_description
1 polymer ?
#
loop_
_entity_poly.entity_id
_entity_poly.type
_entity_poly.pdbx_seq_one_letter_code
_entity_poly.pdbx_strand_id
1 'polypeptide(L)'
;MLVLDSSVILAWVLDDEQPLGPELLRRLSTTEVAAVPVHWILEVTNGLRMAVRRRRLAPGDPRRILDRISNQPIQVDTETVVRAWRETPILADDHGLTTYDAAYLELAIRLDAPLATLDQDLASAARKAGVTLFG
;
A
#
# COMPACT_ATOMS: atom_id res chain seq x y z
N MET A 1 9.14 -5.34 -9.66
CA MET A 1 8.13 -5.55 -8.61
C MET A 1 8.29 -4.51 -7.51
N LEU A 2 7.21 -4.04 -6.99
CA LEU A 2 7.23 -3.05 -5.92
C LEU A 2 6.13 -3.38 -4.91
N VAL A 3 6.36 -3.13 -3.62
CA VAL A 3 5.33 -3.26 -2.59
C VAL A 3 4.56 -1.95 -2.52
N LEU A 4 3.24 -2.02 -2.57
CA LEU A 4 2.36 -0.87 -2.71
C LEU A 4 1.46 -0.73 -1.49
N ASP A 5 1.72 0.29 -0.68
CA ASP A 5 0.84 0.65 0.44
C ASP A 5 -0.48 1.22 -0.07
N SER A 6 -1.55 0.95 0.63
CA SER A 6 -2.90 1.43 0.30
C SER A 6 -2.98 2.95 0.18
N SER A 7 -2.17 3.70 0.94
CA SER A 7 -2.12 5.17 0.87
C SER A 7 -1.80 5.68 -0.53
N VAL A 8 -0.94 4.97 -1.26
CA VAL A 8 -0.52 5.37 -2.60
C VAL A 8 -1.63 5.16 -3.62
N ILE A 9 -2.26 3.99 -3.62
CA ILE A 9 -3.34 3.71 -4.58
C ILE A 9 -4.54 4.63 -4.33
N LEU A 10 -4.85 4.90 -3.06
CA LEU A 10 -5.93 5.83 -2.71
C LEU A 10 -5.62 7.24 -3.19
N ALA A 11 -4.40 7.74 -3.00
CA ALA A 11 -3.99 9.05 -3.50
C ALA A 11 -4.08 9.11 -5.03
N TRP A 12 -3.71 8.03 -5.72
CA TRP A 12 -3.76 7.97 -7.18
C TRP A 12 -5.18 8.02 -7.71
N VAL A 13 -6.09 7.23 -7.13
CA VAL A 13 -7.48 7.14 -7.63
C VAL A 13 -8.40 8.27 -7.13
N LEU A 14 -8.07 8.88 -6.00
CA LEU A 14 -8.85 9.99 -5.44
C LEU A 14 -8.39 11.36 -5.94
N ASP A 15 -7.32 11.41 -6.74
CA ASP A 15 -6.74 12.67 -7.22
C ASP A 15 -6.45 13.61 -6.06
N ASP A 16 -5.81 13.08 -5.03
CA ASP A 16 -5.63 13.74 -3.74
C ASP A 16 -4.66 14.93 -3.82
N GLU A 17 -4.71 15.79 -2.81
CA GLU A 17 -3.89 17.00 -2.70
C GLU A 17 -2.39 16.71 -2.63
N GLN A 18 -1.99 15.48 -2.32
CA GLN A 18 -0.59 15.06 -2.36
C GLN A 18 -0.26 14.44 -3.72
N PRO A 19 0.41 15.19 -4.60
CA PRO A 19 0.82 14.62 -5.89
C PRO A 19 1.87 13.53 -5.68
N LEU A 20 1.69 12.43 -6.37
CA LEU A 20 2.69 11.37 -6.39
C LEU A 20 3.93 11.83 -7.16
N GLY A 21 5.10 11.40 -6.70
CA GLY A 21 6.34 11.69 -7.40
C GLY A 21 6.36 11.12 -8.82
N PRO A 22 7.10 11.73 -9.76
CA PRO A 22 7.10 11.33 -11.17
C PRO A 22 7.57 9.89 -11.39
N GLU A 23 8.53 9.42 -10.62
CA GLU A 23 9.03 8.05 -10.73
C GLU A 23 7.95 7.03 -10.31
N LEU A 24 7.22 7.31 -9.24
CA LEU A 24 6.13 6.46 -8.78
C LEU A 24 4.99 6.43 -9.79
N LEU A 25 4.61 7.60 -10.33
CA LEU A 25 3.59 7.69 -11.39
C LEU A 25 3.99 6.88 -12.62
N ARG A 26 5.27 6.97 -13.01
CA ARG A 26 5.80 6.20 -14.14
C ARG A 26 5.64 4.70 -13.87
N ARG A 27 6.00 4.23 -12.69
CA ARG A 27 5.91 2.81 -12.32
C ARG A 27 4.47 2.32 -12.29
N LEU A 28 3.56 3.10 -11.71
CA LEU A 28 2.13 2.75 -11.66
C LEU A 28 1.49 2.72 -13.05
N SER A 29 2.06 3.43 -14.01
CA SER A 29 1.58 3.46 -15.39
C SER A 29 2.17 2.36 -16.28
N THR A 30 3.06 1.53 -15.73
CA THR A 30 3.66 0.40 -16.45
C THR A 30 2.99 -0.91 -16.08
N THR A 31 3.44 -2.00 -16.69
CA THR A 31 2.99 -3.36 -16.34
C THR A 31 3.77 -3.95 -15.16
N GLU A 32 4.48 -3.13 -14.39
CA GLU A 32 5.20 -3.61 -13.22
C GLU A 32 4.23 -4.18 -12.18
N VAL A 33 4.56 -5.36 -11.66
CA VAL A 33 3.71 -6.03 -10.67
C VAL A 33 3.85 -5.34 -9.31
N ALA A 34 2.72 -4.99 -8.71
CA ALA A 34 2.65 -4.52 -7.35
C ALA A 34 2.30 -5.69 -6.43
N ALA A 35 3.17 -5.95 -5.44
CA ALA A 35 2.91 -6.93 -4.39
C ALA A 35 2.24 -6.25 -3.21
N VAL A 36 1.20 -6.86 -2.67
CA VAL A 36 0.43 -6.29 -1.56
C VAL A 36 0.10 -7.37 -0.53
N PRO A 37 0.05 -7.04 0.77
CA PRO A 37 -0.40 -7.98 1.79
C PRO A 37 -1.91 -8.23 1.69
N VAL A 38 -2.39 -9.30 2.33
CA VAL A 38 -3.79 -9.74 2.22
C VAL A 38 -4.81 -8.69 2.65
N HIS A 39 -4.47 -7.80 3.57
CA HIS A 39 -5.39 -6.78 4.08
C HIS A 39 -5.46 -5.51 3.20
N TRP A 40 -4.60 -5.40 2.19
CA TRP A 40 -4.52 -4.23 1.33
C TRP A 40 -5.87 -3.87 0.71
N ILE A 41 -6.57 -4.84 0.15
CA ILE A 41 -7.87 -4.55 -0.50
C ILE A 41 -8.91 -4.05 0.50
N LEU A 42 -8.89 -4.54 1.75
CA LEU A 42 -9.79 -4.03 2.77
C LEU A 42 -9.47 -2.58 3.13
N GLU A 43 -8.20 -2.22 3.22
CA GLU A 43 -7.80 -0.83 3.44
C GLU A 43 -8.22 0.06 2.28
N VAL A 44 -8.04 -0.39 1.04
CA VAL A 44 -8.45 0.37 -0.15
C VAL A 44 -9.97 0.54 -0.18
N THR A 45 -10.74 -0.52 -0.02
CA THR A 45 -12.20 -0.44 -0.05
C THR A 45 -12.74 0.43 1.08
N ASN A 46 -12.14 0.34 2.27
CA ASN A 46 -12.52 1.21 3.38
C ASN A 46 -12.19 2.67 3.10
N GLY A 47 -11.03 2.95 2.52
CA GLY A 47 -10.65 4.31 2.12
C GLY A 47 -11.64 4.93 1.14
N LEU A 48 -12.10 4.15 0.17
CA LEU A 48 -13.13 4.59 -0.79
C LEU A 48 -14.46 4.86 -0.11
N ARG A 49 -14.88 4.01 0.83
CA ARG A 49 -16.10 4.23 1.63
C ARG A 49 -16.02 5.50 2.45
N MET A 50 -14.86 5.76 3.08
CA MET A 50 -14.63 6.99 3.83
C MET A 50 -14.70 8.22 2.92
N ALA A 51 -14.19 8.13 1.69
CA ALA A 51 -14.27 9.21 0.71
C ALA A 51 -15.73 9.52 0.33
N VAL A 52 -16.59 8.51 0.21
CA VAL A 52 -18.03 8.73 -0.01
C VAL A 52 -18.66 9.43 1.20
N ARG A 53 -18.35 8.97 2.41
CA ARG A 53 -18.87 9.60 3.64
C ARG A 53 -18.46 11.07 3.76
N ARG A 54 -17.24 11.40 3.33
CA ARG A 54 -16.71 12.77 3.35
C ARG A 54 -17.10 13.58 2.11
N ARG A 55 -17.97 13.04 1.26
CA ARG A 55 -18.48 13.68 0.04
C ARG A 55 -17.38 14.00 -0.98
N ARG A 56 -16.29 13.25 -0.97
CA ARG A 56 -15.23 13.34 -1.97
C ARG A 56 -15.52 12.46 -3.19
N LEU A 57 -16.36 11.44 -3.02
CA LEU A 57 -16.82 10.54 -4.08
C LEU A 57 -18.34 10.40 -4.01
N ALA A 58 -18.96 10.17 -5.17
CA ALA A 58 -20.36 9.78 -5.25
C ALA A 58 -20.54 8.30 -4.85
N PRO A 59 -21.73 7.89 -4.34
CA PRO A 59 -21.95 6.51 -3.85
C PRO A 59 -21.65 5.40 -4.86
N GLY A 60 -21.77 5.66 -6.17
CA GLY A 60 -21.48 4.68 -7.22
C GLY A 60 -20.00 4.63 -7.64
N ASP A 61 -19.19 5.60 -7.25
CA ASP A 61 -17.80 5.71 -7.68
C ASP A 61 -16.89 4.59 -7.18
N PRO A 62 -16.99 4.11 -5.92
CA PRO A 62 -16.11 3.06 -5.43
C PRO A 62 -16.13 1.80 -6.30
N ARG A 63 -17.28 1.38 -6.79
CA ARG A 63 -17.36 0.18 -7.64
C ARG A 63 -16.59 0.35 -8.93
N ARG A 64 -16.71 1.50 -9.59
CA ARG A 64 -15.96 1.78 -10.83
C ARG A 64 -14.46 1.85 -10.58
N ILE A 65 -14.06 2.47 -9.46
CA ILE A 65 -12.65 2.56 -9.08
C ILE A 65 -12.08 1.16 -8.79
N LEU A 66 -12.81 0.33 -8.05
CA LEU A 66 -12.38 -1.05 -7.77
C LEU A 66 -12.24 -1.89 -9.03
N ASP A 67 -13.15 -1.73 -9.99
CA ASP A 67 -13.05 -2.42 -11.29
C ASP A 67 -11.76 -2.00 -12.03
N ARG A 68 -11.40 -0.73 -11.99
CA ARG A 68 -10.15 -0.23 -12.58
C ARG A 68 -8.93 -0.80 -11.86
N ILE A 69 -8.95 -0.82 -10.53
CA ILE A 69 -7.85 -1.35 -9.72
C ILE A 69 -7.67 -2.85 -9.98
N SER A 70 -8.77 -3.61 -10.11
CA SER A 70 -8.72 -5.05 -10.34
C SER A 70 -8.08 -5.43 -11.67
N ASN A 71 -7.98 -4.49 -12.61
CA ASN A 71 -7.32 -4.70 -13.90
C ASN A 71 -5.81 -4.39 -13.87
N GLN A 72 -5.29 -3.91 -12.74
CA GLN A 72 -3.86 -3.64 -12.58
C GLN A 72 -3.11 -4.93 -12.23
N PRO A 73 -1.80 -5.01 -12.54
CA PRO A 73 -1.00 -6.19 -12.20
C PRO A 73 -0.67 -6.21 -10.71
N ILE A 74 -1.64 -6.58 -9.90
CA ILE A 74 -1.52 -6.65 -8.44
C ILE A 74 -1.47 -8.11 -8.02
N GLN A 75 -0.45 -8.46 -7.24
CA GLN A 75 -0.27 -9.78 -6.68
C GLN A 75 -0.45 -9.72 -5.16
N VAL A 76 -1.47 -10.41 -4.67
CA VAL A 76 -1.72 -10.51 -3.22
C VAL A 76 -0.79 -11.57 -2.64
N ASP A 77 -0.04 -11.19 -1.61
CA ASP A 77 0.87 -12.10 -0.92
C ASP A 77 0.13 -12.90 0.15
N THR A 78 0.00 -14.19 -0.08
CA THR A 78 -0.70 -15.09 0.85
C THR A 78 0.15 -15.45 2.08
N GLU A 79 1.47 -15.27 2.03
CA GLU A 79 2.33 -15.52 3.19
C GLU A 79 2.17 -14.49 4.30
N THR A 80 1.55 -13.35 4.03
CA THR A 80 1.23 -12.35 5.06
C THR A 80 0.56 -13.00 6.27
N VAL A 81 -0.35 -13.94 6.04
CA VAL A 81 -1.10 -14.63 7.09
C VAL A 81 -0.17 -15.43 8.02
N VAL A 82 0.81 -16.10 7.44
CA VAL A 82 1.79 -16.87 8.22
C VAL A 82 2.75 -15.96 8.98
N ARG A 83 3.24 -14.91 8.30
CA ARG A 83 4.19 -13.96 8.88
C ARG A 83 3.57 -13.13 10.01
N ALA A 84 2.26 -12.94 9.98
CA ALA A 84 1.52 -12.20 11.01
C ALA A 84 1.62 -12.82 12.40
N TRP A 85 2.01 -14.09 12.50
CA TRP A 85 2.18 -14.77 13.78
C TRP A 85 3.51 -14.44 14.48
N ARG A 86 4.52 -14.04 13.74
CA ARG A 86 5.86 -13.88 14.31
C ARG A 86 6.64 -12.69 13.77
N GLU A 87 6.99 -12.69 12.50
CA GLU A 87 7.89 -11.68 11.91
C GLU A 87 7.25 -10.29 11.92
N THR A 88 5.98 -10.21 11.56
CA THR A 88 5.28 -8.93 11.49
C THR A 88 5.15 -8.25 12.86
N PRO A 89 4.72 -8.95 13.94
CA PRO A 89 4.68 -8.34 15.27
C PRO A 89 6.05 -7.88 15.76
N ILE A 90 7.12 -8.62 15.45
CA ILE A 90 8.47 -8.21 15.83
C ILE A 90 8.85 -6.89 15.17
N LEU A 91 8.59 -6.75 13.87
CA LEU A 91 8.82 -5.50 13.15
C LEU A 91 7.96 -4.35 13.69
N ALA A 92 6.72 -4.63 14.02
CA ALA A 92 5.83 -3.64 14.62
C ALA A 92 6.41 -3.10 15.94
N ASP A 93 6.88 -4.00 16.81
CA ASP A 93 7.49 -3.61 18.08
C ASP A 93 8.79 -2.85 17.88
N ASP A 94 9.67 -3.32 16.98
CA ASP A 94 10.97 -2.70 16.73
C ASP A 94 10.86 -1.30 16.15
N HIS A 95 9.82 -1.03 15.38
CA HIS A 95 9.66 0.25 14.67
C HIS A 95 8.49 1.11 15.16
N GLY A 96 7.76 0.67 16.18
CA GLY A 96 6.62 1.40 16.70
C GLY A 96 5.46 1.53 15.70
N LEU A 97 5.25 0.51 14.87
CA LEU A 97 4.22 0.48 13.85
C LEU A 97 3.02 -0.33 14.31
N THR A 98 1.85 -0.07 13.70
CA THR A 98 0.77 -1.04 13.75
C THR A 98 1.19 -2.32 13.04
N THR A 99 0.57 -3.44 13.35
CA THR A 99 0.84 -4.69 12.63
C THR A 99 0.43 -4.60 11.16
N TYR A 100 -0.58 -3.79 10.84
CA TYR A 100 -1.00 -3.56 9.45
C TYR A 100 0.10 -2.89 8.64
N ASP A 101 0.73 -1.84 9.17
CA ASP A 101 1.84 -1.15 8.51
C ASP A 101 3.10 -2.02 8.50
N ALA A 102 3.36 -2.73 9.59
CA ALA A 102 4.50 -3.65 9.66
C ALA A 102 4.42 -4.77 8.62
N ALA A 103 3.22 -5.19 8.22
CA ALA A 103 3.06 -6.18 7.17
C ALA A 103 3.58 -5.71 5.81
N TYR A 104 3.45 -4.42 5.49
CA TYR A 104 4.06 -3.84 4.28
C TYR A 104 5.59 -3.89 4.36
N LEU A 105 6.14 -3.52 5.50
CA LEU A 105 7.59 -3.53 5.71
C LEU A 105 8.14 -4.96 5.63
N GLU A 106 7.47 -5.92 6.27
CA GLU A 106 7.84 -7.33 6.22
C GLU A 106 7.86 -7.83 4.78
N LEU A 107 6.81 -7.53 4.02
CA LEU A 107 6.70 -7.96 2.63
C LEU A 107 7.84 -7.38 1.77
N ALA A 108 8.14 -6.09 1.94
CA ALA A 108 9.22 -5.43 1.20
C ALA A 108 10.58 -6.05 1.52
N ILE A 109 10.85 -6.35 2.79
CA ILE A 109 12.09 -6.99 3.22
C ILE A 109 12.19 -8.40 2.63
N ARG A 110 11.13 -9.19 2.76
CA ARG A 110 11.11 -10.58 2.31
C ARG A 110 11.28 -10.72 0.80
N LEU A 111 10.69 -9.83 0.02
CA LEU A 111 10.79 -9.83 -1.44
C LEU A 111 12.02 -9.07 -1.96
N ASP A 112 12.78 -8.42 -1.08
CA ASP A 112 13.85 -7.50 -1.47
C ASP A 112 13.36 -6.50 -2.52
N ALA A 113 12.19 -5.93 -2.28
CA ALA A 113 11.50 -5.02 -3.19
C ALA A 113 11.39 -3.63 -2.58
N PRO A 114 11.36 -2.58 -3.41
CA PRO A 114 11.10 -1.23 -2.91
C PRO A 114 9.67 -1.09 -2.41
N LEU A 115 9.47 -0.16 -1.49
CA LEU A 115 8.17 0.15 -0.89
C LEU A 115 7.70 1.54 -1.34
N ALA A 116 6.47 1.61 -1.83
CA ALA A 116 5.80 2.87 -2.10
C ALA A 116 4.77 3.14 -0.99
N THR A 117 4.96 4.24 -0.27
CA THR A 117 4.06 4.68 0.80
C THR A 117 4.05 6.19 0.95
N LEU A 118 2.92 6.75 1.37
CA LEU A 118 2.79 8.14 1.77
C LEU A 118 2.73 8.28 3.29
N ASP A 119 2.74 7.16 4.03
CA ASP A 119 2.74 7.16 5.49
C ASP A 119 4.15 7.44 6.01
N GLN A 120 4.31 8.49 6.84
CA GLN A 120 5.61 8.94 7.33
C GLN A 120 6.25 7.94 8.29
N ASP A 121 5.47 7.30 9.13
CA ASP A 121 6.00 6.33 10.11
C ASP A 121 6.49 5.07 9.39
N LEU A 122 5.73 4.59 8.42
CA LEU A 122 6.14 3.45 7.61
C LEU A 122 7.37 3.78 6.76
N ALA A 123 7.42 4.98 6.17
CA ALA A 123 8.58 5.42 5.40
C ALA A 123 9.85 5.50 6.27
N SER A 124 9.72 6.03 7.48
CA SER A 124 10.83 6.12 8.43
C SER A 124 11.35 4.73 8.81
N ALA A 125 10.44 3.80 9.10
CA ALA A 125 10.78 2.42 9.43
C ALA A 125 11.48 1.72 8.26
N ALA A 126 10.99 1.93 7.04
CA ALA A 126 11.59 1.35 5.83
C ALA A 126 13.02 1.82 5.63
N ARG A 127 13.29 3.13 5.81
CA ARG A 127 14.65 3.67 5.72
C ARG A 127 15.57 3.01 6.74
N LYS A 128 15.14 2.88 8.00
CA LYS A 128 15.91 2.22 9.04
C LYS A 128 16.19 0.76 8.75
N ALA A 129 15.27 0.09 8.08
CA ALA A 129 15.41 -1.32 7.70
C ALA A 129 16.20 -1.51 6.40
N GLY A 130 16.63 -0.44 5.73
CA GLY A 130 17.37 -0.52 4.48
C GLY A 130 16.51 -0.80 3.25
N VAL A 131 15.20 -0.57 3.34
CA VAL A 131 14.28 -0.75 2.23
C VAL A 131 14.24 0.53 1.38
N THR A 132 14.36 0.38 0.06
CA THR A 132 14.27 1.49 -0.88
C THR A 132 12.83 2.02 -0.92
N LEU A 133 12.68 3.34 -0.90
CA LEU A 133 11.37 4.00 -0.92
C LEU A 133 11.09 4.67 -2.25
N PHE A 134 9.81 4.62 -2.62
CA PHE A 134 9.21 5.50 -3.62
C PHE A 134 8.01 6.20 -2.96
N GLY A 135 7.96 7.52 -3.07
CA GLY A 135 6.86 8.23 -2.42
C GLY A 135 6.88 9.71 -2.62
#